data_43170c0cf67679948a17954c5c6931e8
#
_entry.id   43170c0cf67679948a17954c5c6931e8
#
_cell.length_a   1.000
_cell.length_b   1.000
_cell.length_c   1.000
_cell.angle_alpha   90.00
_cell.angle_beta   90.00
_cell.angle_gamma   90.00
#
_symmetry.space_group_name_H-M   'P 1'
#
loop_
_entity.id
_entity.type
_entity.pdbx_description
1 polymer ?
#
loop_
_entity_poly.entity_id
_entity_poly.type
_entity_poly.pdbx_seq_one_letter_code
_entity_poly.pdbx_strand_id
1 'polypeptide(L)'
;MTQQAPDKINVFWFLPTHGDGRYLGTTEGGRPVDLPYLQQVALAADSLGYYGVLIPTGKSCEDSWLVASALAPLTRRLRYLVAVRPGLQPPTLAARMAATLDRLSEGRLLINVVTGGDPVENKGDGIFLSHSERYQVTREFLDIYTRLLRGEKVDYHGEHIHVEGAEVLFPPVQENGPPLYFGGSSEAAIDVAAEQ
;
A
#
# COMPACT_ATOMS: atom_id res chain seq x y z
N MET A 1 29.40 3.18 26.34
CA MET A 1 28.37 3.95 25.61
C MET A 1 28.63 3.74 24.13
N THR A 2 27.99 2.76 23.53
CA THR A 2 28.03 2.53 22.07
C THR A 2 27.15 3.59 21.42
N GLN A 3 27.76 4.56 20.74
CA GLN A 3 27.04 5.45 19.83
C GLN A 3 26.36 4.58 18.77
N GLN A 4 25.04 4.45 18.83
CA GLN A 4 24.26 3.93 17.72
C GLN A 4 24.50 4.86 16.53
N ALA A 5 24.92 4.29 15.40
CA ALA A 5 25.02 5.04 14.16
C ALA A 5 23.65 5.69 13.90
N PRO A 6 23.61 6.95 13.37
CA PRO A 6 22.35 7.61 13.10
C PRO A 6 21.50 6.73 12.20
N ASP A 7 20.26 6.49 12.58
CA ASP A 7 19.32 5.71 11.81
C ASP A 7 19.24 6.25 10.38
N LYS A 8 19.45 5.37 9.42
CA LYS A 8 19.45 5.74 8.01
C LYS A 8 18.06 6.22 7.62
N ILE A 9 17.95 7.47 7.21
CA ILE A 9 16.67 8.04 6.76
C ILE A 9 16.32 7.45 5.39
N ASN A 10 15.15 6.82 5.29
CA ASN A 10 14.59 6.34 4.04
C ASN A 10 13.76 7.46 3.40
N VAL A 11 14.13 7.88 2.19
CA VAL A 11 13.43 8.93 1.46
C VAL A 11 12.60 8.31 0.35
N PHE A 12 11.31 8.63 0.33
CA PHE A 12 10.39 8.24 -0.73
C PHE A 12 10.06 9.44 -1.61
N TRP A 13 9.96 9.21 -2.91
CA TRP A 13 9.37 10.17 -3.81
C TRP A 13 7.88 9.87 -3.99
N PHE A 14 7.08 10.89 -4.22
CA PHE A 14 5.66 10.72 -4.52
C PHE A 14 5.48 10.47 -6.02
N LEU A 15 4.82 9.36 -6.40
CA LEU A 15 4.52 9.08 -7.79
C LEU A 15 3.20 9.78 -8.19
N PRO A 16 3.20 10.64 -9.22
CA PRO A 16 2.06 11.51 -9.53
C PRO A 16 0.96 10.78 -10.32
N THR A 17 0.34 9.77 -9.72
CA THR A 17 -0.74 8.96 -10.33
C THR A 17 -2.08 9.68 -10.44
N HIS A 18 -2.17 10.91 -9.92
CA HIS A 18 -3.31 11.82 -10.07
C HIS A 18 -3.02 12.96 -11.07
N GLY A 19 -1.90 12.89 -11.78
CA GLY A 19 -1.35 13.98 -12.55
C GLY A 19 -0.35 14.80 -11.74
N ASP A 20 0.33 15.71 -12.43
CA ASP A 20 1.33 16.58 -11.83
C ASP A 20 0.97 18.03 -12.13
N GLY A 21 0.79 18.85 -11.10
CA GLY A 21 0.40 20.25 -11.19
C GLY A 21 1.51 21.16 -10.67
N ARG A 22 1.46 22.43 -11.09
CA ARG A 22 2.39 23.46 -10.61
C ARG A 22 2.32 23.65 -9.10
N TYR A 23 1.13 23.46 -8.54
CA TYR A 23 0.88 23.59 -7.10
C TYR A 23 0.23 22.32 -6.59
N LEU A 24 0.75 21.79 -5.50
CA LEU A 24 0.23 20.58 -4.86
C LEU A 24 -1.27 20.72 -4.54
N GLY A 25 -2.05 19.73 -4.96
CA GLY A 25 -3.50 19.70 -4.73
C GLY A 25 -4.33 20.59 -5.67
N THR A 26 -3.73 21.17 -6.74
CA THR A 26 -4.43 21.93 -7.76
C THR A 26 -4.25 21.32 -9.14
N THR A 27 -5.16 21.66 -10.07
CA THR A 27 -5.07 21.28 -11.49
C THR A 27 -4.40 22.38 -12.35
N GLU A 28 -3.98 23.49 -11.73
CA GLU A 28 -3.36 24.60 -12.46
C GLU A 28 -2.01 24.20 -13.05
N GLY A 29 -1.89 24.33 -14.38
CA GLY A 29 -0.71 23.89 -15.12
C GLY A 29 -0.49 22.37 -15.07
N GLY A 30 -1.55 21.63 -14.72
CA GLY A 30 -1.51 20.22 -14.50
C GLY A 30 -1.15 19.43 -15.76
N ARG A 31 -0.25 18.47 -15.58
CA ARG A 31 0.05 17.46 -16.58
C ARG A 31 -0.89 16.28 -16.37
N PRO A 32 -1.56 15.76 -17.41
CA PRO A 32 -2.34 14.54 -17.27
C PRO A 32 -1.42 13.35 -16.92
N VAL A 33 -1.99 12.33 -16.29
CA VAL A 33 -1.29 11.08 -16.03
C VAL A 33 -1.00 10.41 -17.37
N ASP A 34 0.26 10.06 -17.59
CA ASP A 34 0.65 9.18 -18.69
C ASP A 34 1.75 8.22 -18.25
N LEU A 35 1.73 7.01 -18.76
CA LEU A 35 2.68 5.96 -18.39
C LEU A 35 4.14 6.35 -18.69
N PRO A 36 4.50 6.96 -19.83
CA PRO A 36 5.87 7.41 -20.10
C PRO A 36 6.41 8.37 -19.03
N TYR A 37 5.59 9.26 -18.50
CA TYR A 37 6.02 10.16 -17.44
C TYR A 37 6.21 9.44 -16.11
N LEU A 38 5.29 8.55 -15.74
CA LEU A 38 5.45 7.72 -14.53
C LEU A 38 6.72 6.88 -14.61
N GLN A 39 7.05 6.33 -15.78
CA GLN A 39 8.30 5.60 -16.01
C GLN A 39 9.53 6.49 -15.83
N GLN A 40 9.52 7.71 -16.38
CA GLN A 40 10.63 8.67 -16.20
C GLN A 40 10.85 9.00 -14.72
N VAL A 41 9.78 9.25 -13.97
CA VAL A 41 9.86 9.54 -12.53
C VAL A 41 10.43 8.34 -11.75
N ALA A 42 9.94 7.13 -12.02
CA ALA A 42 10.41 5.92 -11.37
C ALA A 42 11.89 5.63 -11.67
N LEU A 43 12.31 5.74 -12.93
CA LEU A 43 13.70 5.55 -13.36
C LEU A 43 14.64 6.62 -12.76
N ALA A 44 14.19 7.87 -12.69
CA ALA A 44 14.94 8.94 -12.04
C ALA A 44 15.11 8.66 -10.54
N ALA A 45 14.03 8.29 -9.84
CA ALA A 45 14.06 7.94 -8.43
C ALA A 45 15.01 6.75 -8.15
N ASP A 46 14.97 5.71 -9.00
CA ASP A 46 15.86 4.55 -8.90
C ASP A 46 17.34 4.95 -9.09
N SER A 47 17.63 5.74 -10.12
CA SER A 47 18.99 6.17 -10.44
C SER A 47 19.59 7.12 -9.40
N LEU A 48 18.77 8.01 -8.83
CA LEU A 48 19.16 8.97 -7.79
C LEU A 48 19.25 8.35 -6.39
N GLY A 49 18.87 7.09 -6.23
CA GLY A 49 19.03 6.35 -4.98
C GLY A 49 17.94 6.63 -3.93
N TYR A 50 16.75 7.06 -4.34
CA TYR A 50 15.60 7.07 -3.45
C TYR A 50 15.33 5.67 -2.93
N TYR A 51 14.87 5.58 -1.68
CA TYR A 51 14.53 4.30 -1.07
C TYR A 51 13.33 3.65 -1.77
N GLY A 52 12.34 4.46 -2.16
CA GLY A 52 11.17 4.01 -2.87
C GLY A 52 10.31 5.15 -3.40
N VAL A 53 9.21 4.77 -4.01
CA VAL A 53 8.13 5.67 -4.41
C VAL A 53 6.86 5.32 -3.67
N LEU A 54 6.15 6.35 -3.19
CA LEU A 54 4.79 6.22 -2.67
C LEU A 54 3.81 6.29 -3.84
N ILE A 55 2.95 5.29 -3.95
CA ILE A 55 1.87 5.23 -4.94
C ILE A 55 0.55 5.33 -4.19
N PRO A 56 -0.13 6.48 -4.29
CA PRO A 56 -1.39 6.69 -3.58
C PRO A 56 -2.54 5.89 -4.18
N THR A 57 -3.65 5.84 -3.46
CA THR A 57 -4.93 5.29 -3.92
C THR A 57 -6.05 6.30 -3.68
N GLY A 58 -7.05 6.31 -4.55
CA GLY A 58 -8.23 7.16 -4.43
C GLY A 58 -8.89 7.37 -5.79
N LYS A 59 -10.11 7.92 -5.79
CA LYS A 59 -10.90 8.14 -7.00
C LYS A 59 -10.22 9.04 -8.05
N SER A 60 -9.26 9.84 -7.63
CA SER A 60 -8.49 10.75 -8.50
C SER A 60 -7.12 10.20 -8.87
N CYS A 61 -6.79 8.99 -8.49
CA CYS A 61 -5.51 8.34 -8.78
C CYS A 61 -5.71 7.14 -9.70
N GLU A 62 -4.68 6.82 -10.48
CA GLU A 62 -4.59 5.51 -11.13
C GLU A 62 -4.44 4.41 -10.05
N ASP A 63 -4.84 3.18 -10.39
CA ASP A 63 -4.74 2.05 -9.47
C ASP A 63 -3.29 1.79 -9.05
N SER A 64 -3.05 1.77 -7.75
CA SER A 64 -1.71 1.67 -7.17
C SER A 64 -1.00 0.35 -7.47
N TRP A 65 -1.75 -0.76 -7.53
CA TRP A 65 -1.20 -2.09 -7.82
C TRP A 65 -0.80 -2.24 -9.29
N LEU A 66 -1.67 -1.77 -10.19
CA LEU A 66 -1.41 -1.84 -11.63
C LEU A 66 -0.24 -0.94 -12.02
N VAL A 67 -0.17 0.27 -11.45
CA VAL A 67 0.96 1.18 -11.68
C VAL A 67 2.26 0.57 -11.16
N ALA A 68 2.29 0.05 -9.94
CA ALA A 68 3.47 -0.61 -9.38
C ALA A 68 3.92 -1.80 -10.24
N SER A 69 2.96 -2.63 -10.69
CA SER A 69 3.25 -3.79 -11.54
C SER A 69 3.84 -3.40 -12.90
N ALA A 70 3.38 -2.27 -13.48
CA ALA A 70 3.90 -1.76 -14.75
C ALA A 70 5.32 -1.18 -14.61
N LEU A 71 5.68 -0.64 -13.45
CA LEU A 71 6.95 0.04 -13.24
C LEU A 71 8.04 -0.86 -12.61
N ALA A 72 7.66 -1.85 -11.82
CA ALA A 72 8.62 -2.71 -11.12
C ALA A 72 9.64 -3.39 -12.04
N PRO A 73 9.29 -3.90 -13.23
CA PRO A 73 10.26 -4.50 -14.15
C PRO A 73 11.27 -3.52 -14.75
N LEU A 74 10.99 -2.22 -14.69
CA LEU A 74 11.84 -1.18 -15.30
C LEU A 74 12.93 -0.65 -14.36
N THR A 75 12.82 -0.95 -13.07
CA THR A 75 13.73 -0.48 -12.03
C THR A 75 14.46 -1.65 -11.37
N ARG A 76 15.57 -1.37 -10.67
CA ARG A 76 16.41 -2.40 -10.06
C ARG A 76 16.45 -2.37 -8.54
N ARG A 77 16.39 -1.18 -7.93
CA ARG A 77 16.53 -0.99 -6.48
C ARG A 77 15.33 -0.32 -5.85
N LEU A 78 14.59 0.44 -6.65
CA LEU A 78 13.46 1.23 -6.19
C LEU A 78 12.39 0.34 -5.57
N ARG A 79 11.98 0.67 -4.36
CA ARG A 79 10.86 0.03 -3.67
C ARG A 79 9.55 0.75 -4.00
N TYR A 80 8.48 -0.02 -3.94
CA TYR A 80 7.12 0.45 -4.27
C TYR A 80 6.27 0.41 -3.03
N LEU A 81 5.99 1.57 -2.43
CA LEU A 81 5.08 1.72 -1.30
C LEU A 81 3.66 1.88 -1.84
N VAL A 82 2.98 0.74 -1.97
CA VAL A 82 1.66 0.62 -2.60
C VAL A 82 0.58 0.87 -1.56
N ALA A 83 -0.29 1.83 -1.81
CA ALA A 83 -1.41 2.10 -0.94
C ALA A 83 -2.49 1.02 -1.04
N VAL A 84 -2.94 0.54 0.11
CA VAL A 84 -4.02 -0.44 0.29
C VAL A 84 -5.09 0.16 1.17
N ARG A 85 -6.35 0.06 0.73
CA ARG A 85 -7.49 0.51 1.53
C ARG A 85 -8.32 -0.71 1.95
N PRO A 86 -8.21 -1.16 3.23
CA PRO A 86 -9.09 -2.17 3.77
C PRO A 86 -10.57 -1.78 3.61
N GLY A 87 -11.40 -2.75 3.22
CA GLY A 87 -12.81 -2.51 2.92
C GLY A 87 -13.13 -2.35 1.42
N LEU A 88 -12.14 -2.02 0.56
CA LEU A 88 -12.33 -2.02 -0.90
C LEU A 88 -12.11 -3.40 -1.53
N GLN A 89 -11.27 -4.21 -0.93
CA GLN A 89 -10.96 -5.55 -1.43
C GLN A 89 -10.84 -6.55 -0.29
N PRO A 90 -11.17 -7.83 -0.53
CA PRO A 90 -10.97 -8.87 0.48
C PRO A 90 -9.49 -9.03 0.86
N PRO A 91 -9.17 -9.32 2.13
CA PRO A 91 -7.79 -9.51 2.58
C PRO A 91 -7.09 -10.68 1.85
N THR A 92 -7.83 -11.71 1.49
CA THR A 92 -7.34 -12.86 0.73
C THR A 92 -6.87 -12.50 -0.68
N LEU A 93 -7.62 -11.62 -1.37
CA LEU A 93 -7.21 -11.09 -2.67
C LEU A 93 -5.98 -10.20 -2.53
N ALA A 94 -6.01 -9.28 -1.56
CA ALA A 94 -4.89 -8.39 -1.29
C ALA A 94 -3.60 -9.16 -0.97
N ALA A 95 -3.66 -10.21 -0.17
CA ALA A 95 -2.51 -11.07 0.15
C ALA A 95 -1.94 -11.77 -1.10
N ARG A 96 -2.80 -12.28 -1.99
CA ARG A 96 -2.34 -12.87 -3.26
C ARG A 96 -1.72 -11.85 -4.20
N MET A 97 -2.28 -10.65 -4.27
CA MET A 97 -1.72 -9.54 -5.07
C MET A 97 -0.36 -9.12 -4.51
N ALA A 98 -0.25 -8.97 -3.20
CA ALA A 98 1.01 -8.63 -2.53
C ALA A 98 2.08 -9.69 -2.75
N ALA A 99 1.78 -10.96 -2.52
CA ALA A 99 2.71 -12.05 -2.75
C ALA A 99 3.18 -12.11 -4.21
N THR A 100 2.28 -11.86 -5.16
CA THR A 100 2.61 -11.83 -6.59
C THR A 100 3.53 -10.66 -6.93
N LEU A 101 3.16 -9.42 -6.53
CA LEU A 101 3.96 -8.25 -6.83
C LEU A 101 5.31 -8.27 -6.12
N ASP A 102 5.35 -8.84 -4.91
CA ASP A 102 6.60 -9.03 -4.18
C ASP A 102 7.59 -9.94 -4.95
N ARG A 103 7.10 -11.05 -5.50
CA ARG A 103 7.92 -11.91 -6.36
C ARG A 103 8.33 -11.23 -7.66
N LEU A 104 7.41 -10.52 -8.34
CA LEU A 104 7.69 -9.81 -9.59
C LEU A 104 8.70 -8.66 -9.39
N SER A 105 8.69 -8.06 -8.22
CA SER A 105 9.62 -6.98 -7.86
C SER A 105 10.87 -7.45 -7.13
N GLU A 106 11.04 -8.77 -6.92
CA GLU A 106 12.20 -9.33 -6.21
C GLU A 106 12.35 -8.75 -4.79
N GLY A 107 11.24 -8.71 -4.03
CA GLY A 107 11.24 -8.24 -2.63
C GLY A 107 11.28 -6.72 -2.48
N ARG A 108 10.78 -5.96 -3.44
CA ARG A 108 10.76 -4.49 -3.40
C ARG A 108 9.39 -3.89 -3.10
N LEU A 109 8.39 -4.72 -2.80
CA LEU A 109 7.08 -4.26 -2.38
C LEU A 109 7.09 -3.80 -0.93
N LEU A 110 6.43 -2.69 -0.66
CA LEU A 110 6.06 -2.17 0.65
C LEU A 110 4.58 -1.83 0.62
N ILE A 111 3.89 -1.96 1.74
CA ILE A 111 2.44 -1.71 1.83
C ILE A 111 2.18 -0.49 2.69
N ASN A 112 1.41 0.47 2.15
CA ASN A 112 0.89 1.62 2.89
C ASN A 112 -0.60 1.43 3.17
N VAL A 113 -0.93 1.11 4.41
CA VAL A 113 -2.32 0.91 4.85
C VAL A 113 -2.97 2.26 5.09
N VAL A 114 -4.06 2.53 4.38
CA VAL A 114 -4.84 3.77 4.50
C VAL A 114 -6.33 3.44 4.64
N THR A 115 -7.03 4.10 5.57
CA THR A 115 -8.46 3.81 5.83
C THR A 115 -9.42 4.65 5.00
N GLY A 116 -8.91 5.66 4.26
CA GLY A 116 -9.70 6.64 3.53
C GLY A 116 -10.35 7.68 4.46
N GLY A 117 -10.15 8.96 4.16
CA GLY A 117 -10.64 10.07 4.99
C GLY A 117 -11.84 10.81 4.42
N ASP A 118 -12.03 10.80 3.10
CA ASP A 118 -13.10 11.54 2.43
C ASP A 118 -14.42 10.74 2.45
N PRO A 119 -15.48 11.26 3.13
CA PRO A 119 -16.76 10.56 3.21
C PRO A 119 -17.49 10.44 1.85
N VAL A 120 -17.25 11.38 0.93
CA VAL A 120 -17.87 11.36 -0.40
C VAL A 120 -17.22 10.27 -1.24
N GLU A 121 -15.91 10.19 -1.20
CA GLU A 121 -15.15 9.14 -1.87
C GLU A 121 -15.53 7.75 -1.32
N ASN A 122 -15.54 7.59 0.00
CA ASN A 122 -15.91 6.31 0.63
C ASN A 122 -17.30 5.84 0.19
N LYS A 123 -18.30 6.74 0.15
CA LYS A 123 -19.65 6.38 -0.36
C LYS A 123 -19.65 6.02 -1.83
N GLY A 124 -18.84 6.72 -2.64
CA GLY A 124 -18.65 6.41 -4.06
C GLY A 124 -18.05 5.02 -4.29
N ASP A 125 -17.18 4.60 -3.39
CA ASP A 125 -16.54 3.27 -3.38
C ASP A 125 -17.38 2.18 -2.68
N GLY A 126 -18.61 2.52 -2.24
CA GLY A 126 -19.51 1.57 -1.57
C GLY A 126 -19.22 1.37 -0.08
N ILE A 127 -18.38 2.19 0.53
CA ILE A 127 -18.04 2.13 1.95
C ILE A 127 -18.95 3.09 2.73
N PHE A 128 -19.88 2.52 3.49
CA PHE A 128 -20.85 3.27 4.33
C PHE A 128 -20.51 3.17 5.83
N LEU A 129 -19.33 2.71 6.15
CA LEU A 129 -18.84 2.53 7.51
C LEU A 129 -18.49 3.85 8.18
N SER A 130 -18.75 3.97 9.47
CA SER A 130 -18.27 5.05 10.33
C SER A 130 -16.73 5.06 10.42
N HIS A 131 -16.18 6.11 11.00
CA HIS A 131 -14.73 6.18 11.20
C HIS A 131 -14.20 5.02 12.06
N SER A 132 -14.87 4.68 13.15
CA SER A 132 -14.48 3.58 14.04
C SER A 132 -14.61 2.21 13.38
N GLU A 133 -15.71 1.97 12.68
CA GLU A 133 -15.93 0.71 11.96
C GLU A 133 -14.87 0.47 10.87
N ARG A 134 -14.41 1.52 10.17
CA ARG A 134 -13.32 1.37 9.20
C ARG A 134 -12.03 0.89 9.84
N TYR A 135 -11.72 1.30 11.09
CA TYR A 135 -10.56 0.79 11.81
C TYR A 135 -10.76 -0.63 12.33
N GLN A 136 -11.99 -1.02 12.70
CA GLN A 136 -12.30 -2.42 13.01
C GLN A 136 -12.08 -3.31 11.79
N VAL A 137 -12.64 -2.93 10.63
CA VAL A 137 -12.40 -3.63 9.35
C VAL A 137 -10.90 -3.70 9.03
N THR A 138 -10.16 -2.63 9.27
CA THR A 138 -8.71 -2.61 9.01
C THR A 138 -7.97 -3.60 9.92
N ARG A 139 -8.34 -3.69 11.19
CA ARG A 139 -7.76 -4.66 12.14
C ARG A 139 -8.02 -6.10 11.70
N GLU A 140 -9.27 -6.45 11.39
CA GLU A 140 -9.63 -7.77 10.90
C GLU A 140 -8.94 -8.10 9.55
N PHE A 141 -8.88 -7.11 8.66
CA PHE A 141 -8.18 -7.24 7.38
C PHE A 141 -6.70 -7.56 7.59
N LEU A 142 -6.00 -6.82 8.44
CA LEU A 142 -4.56 -6.98 8.66
C LEU A 142 -4.25 -8.30 9.36
N ASP A 143 -5.07 -8.75 10.31
CA ASP A 143 -4.89 -10.05 10.95
C ASP A 143 -4.93 -11.19 9.89
N ILE A 144 -5.95 -11.22 9.05
CA ILE A 144 -6.06 -12.22 7.98
C ILE A 144 -4.91 -12.07 6.98
N TYR A 145 -4.63 -10.85 6.53
CA TYR A 145 -3.64 -10.55 5.51
C TYR A 145 -2.22 -10.97 5.92
N THR A 146 -1.81 -10.61 7.13
CA THR A 146 -0.46 -10.92 7.63
C THR A 146 -0.25 -12.41 7.87
N ARG A 147 -1.26 -13.10 8.41
CA ARG A 147 -1.23 -14.55 8.60
C ARG A 147 -1.13 -15.30 7.27
N LEU A 148 -1.88 -14.89 6.27
CA LEU A 148 -1.80 -15.47 4.92
C LEU A 148 -0.42 -15.30 4.30
N LEU A 149 0.21 -14.13 4.46
CA LEU A 149 1.55 -13.88 3.92
C LEU A 149 2.66 -14.65 4.64
N ARG A 150 2.41 -15.05 5.90
CA ARG A 150 3.29 -15.97 6.66
C ARG A 150 3.07 -17.43 6.28
N GLY A 151 2.15 -17.72 5.36
CA GLY A 151 1.89 -19.08 4.88
C GLY A 151 0.90 -19.87 5.75
N GLU A 152 0.15 -19.19 6.62
CA GLU A 152 -0.89 -19.85 7.41
C GLU A 152 -2.11 -20.14 6.52
N LYS A 153 -2.80 -21.25 6.83
CA LYS A 153 -4.17 -21.48 6.40
C LYS A 153 -5.10 -20.83 7.41
N VAL A 154 -5.98 -19.93 6.96
CA VAL A 154 -6.75 -19.06 7.82
C VAL A 154 -8.25 -19.36 7.72
N ASP A 155 -8.84 -19.68 8.87
CA ASP A 155 -10.27 -19.56 9.15
C ASP A 155 -10.45 -18.37 10.09
N TYR A 156 -11.36 -17.45 9.75
CA TYR A 156 -11.59 -16.23 10.50
C TYR A 156 -13.07 -15.86 10.50
N HIS A 157 -13.61 -15.61 11.69
CA HIS A 157 -14.99 -15.24 11.91
C HIS A 157 -15.05 -13.94 12.71
N GLY A 158 -14.82 -12.81 12.01
CA GLY A 158 -14.88 -11.47 12.59
C GLY A 158 -16.28 -10.88 12.57
N GLU A 159 -16.39 -9.64 13.03
CA GLU A 159 -17.61 -8.85 12.95
C GLU A 159 -17.92 -8.39 11.53
N HIS A 160 -16.87 -8.07 10.77
CA HIS A 160 -16.95 -7.50 9.42
C HIS A 160 -16.44 -8.44 8.33
N ILE A 161 -15.50 -9.32 8.65
CA ILE A 161 -14.86 -10.20 7.67
C ILE A 161 -14.96 -11.66 8.10
N HIS A 162 -15.40 -12.47 7.16
CA HIS A 162 -15.48 -13.92 7.34
C HIS A 162 -14.75 -14.63 6.20
N VAL A 163 -13.84 -15.52 6.52
CA VAL A 163 -13.12 -16.38 5.55
C VAL A 163 -12.97 -17.79 6.10
N GLU A 164 -13.04 -18.77 5.22
CA GLU A 164 -12.84 -20.18 5.54
C GLU A 164 -11.81 -20.81 4.60
N GLY A 165 -10.85 -21.54 5.16
CA GLY A 165 -9.83 -22.25 4.42
C GLY A 165 -8.96 -21.39 3.52
N ALA A 166 -8.81 -20.11 3.85
CA ALA A 166 -8.04 -19.17 3.04
C ALA A 166 -6.54 -19.48 3.12
N GLU A 167 -5.86 -19.49 1.97
CA GLU A 167 -4.41 -19.72 1.89
C GLU A 167 -3.78 -18.99 0.69
N VAL A 168 -2.48 -18.75 0.76
CA VAL A 168 -1.65 -18.19 -0.31
C VAL A 168 -0.67 -19.27 -0.75
N LEU A 169 -0.95 -19.89 -1.90
CA LEU A 169 -0.15 -21.02 -2.42
C LEU A 169 1.23 -20.60 -2.95
N PHE A 170 1.36 -19.33 -3.32
CA PHE A 170 2.61 -18.77 -3.85
C PHE A 170 3.08 -17.66 -2.90
N PRO A 171 3.92 -17.99 -1.89
CA PRO A 171 4.34 -17.03 -0.86
C PRO A 171 5.16 -15.87 -1.43
N PRO A 172 5.26 -14.74 -0.72
CA PRO A 172 6.17 -13.65 -1.07
C PRO A 172 7.64 -14.08 -0.95
N VAL A 173 8.57 -13.30 -1.52
CA VAL A 173 10.01 -13.49 -1.33
C VAL A 173 10.48 -12.89 -0.01
N GLN A 174 9.85 -11.82 0.44
CA GLN A 174 10.16 -11.20 1.73
C GLN A 174 9.64 -12.10 2.86
N GLU A 175 10.53 -12.47 3.79
CA GLU A 175 10.18 -13.23 4.97
C GLU A 175 9.09 -12.51 5.77
N ASN A 176 8.02 -13.23 6.13
CA ASN A 176 6.83 -12.69 6.81
C ASN A 176 6.01 -11.67 6.00
N GLY A 177 6.28 -11.51 4.71
CA GLY A 177 5.59 -10.60 3.81
C GLY A 177 6.21 -9.20 3.68
N PRO A 178 5.68 -8.37 2.77
CA PRO A 178 6.12 -6.99 2.60
C PRO A 178 5.91 -6.15 3.86
N PRO A 179 6.88 -5.28 4.23
CA PRO A 179 6.74 -4.38 5.37
C PRO A 179 5.49 -3.49 5.26
N LEU A 180 4.79 -3.33 6.40
CA LEU A 180 3.62 -2.48 6.52
C LEU A 180 4.01 -1.08 7.00
N TYR A 181 3.48 -0.07 6.34
CA TYR A 181 3.46 1.32 6.75
C TYR A 181 2.01 1.71 6.98
N PHE A 182 1.75 2.55 7.95
CA PHE A 182 0.40 2.94 8.29
C PHE A 182 0.21 4.46 8.09
N GLY A 183 -0.73 4.81 7.23
CA GLY A 183 -1.08 6.20 6.94
C GLY A 183 -2.23 6.66 7.84
N GLY A 184 -1.91 7.29 8.95
CA GLY A 184 -2.90 7.85 9.88
C GLY A 184 -2.26 8.41 11.14
N SER A 185 -2.91 9.40 11.75
CA SER A 185 -2.46 10.08 12.97
C SER A 185 -3.52 10.13 14.07
N SER A 186 -4.70 9.55 13.85
CA SER A 186 -5.73 9.43 14.89
C SER A 186 -5.32 8.37 15.94
N GLU A 187 -5.87 8.47 17.15
CA GLU A 187 -5.66 7.48 18.21
C GLU A 187 -5.96 6.04 17.70
N ALA A 188 -7.09 5.85 17.04
CA ALA A 188 -7.47 4.57 16.44
C ALA A 188 -6.46 4.07 15.37
N ALA A 189 -5.82 4.99 14.63
CA ALA A 189 -4.78 4.63 13.67
C ALA A 189 -3.52 4.13 14.36
N ILE A 190 -3.11 4.82 15.43
CA ILE A 190 -1.93 4.48 16.22
C ILE A 190 -2.14 3.12 16.91
N ASP A 191 -3.32 2.89 17.48
CA ASP A 191 -3.66 1.62 18.14
C ASP A 191 -3.58 0.44 17.17
N VAL A 192 -4.20 0.55 15.99
CA VAL A 192 -4.14 -0.51 14.97
C VAL A 192 -2.70 -0.72 14.47
N ALA A 193 -1.94 0.36 14.28
CA ALA A 193 -0.55 0.25 13.83
C ALA A 193 0.36 -0.41 14.89
N ALA A 194 0.08 -0.21 16.18
CA ALA A 194 0.86 -0.78 17.28
C ALA A 194 0.58 -2.28 17.50
N GLU A 195 -0.54 -2.79 17.01
CA GLU A 195 -0.92 -4.20 17.14
C GLU A 195 -0.30 -5.08 16.03
N GLN A 196 0.26 -4.48 14.98
CA GLN A 196 0.82 -5.17 13.80
C GLN A 196 2.35 -5.18 13.77
#